data_00218ecd161d20c5e3965624aff90d1b
#
_entry.id   00218ecd161d20c5e3965624aff90d1b
#
_cell.length_a   1.000
_cell.length_b   1.000
_cell.length_c   1.000
_cell.angle_alpha   90.00
_cell.angle_beta   90.00
_cell.angle_gamma   90.00
#
_symmetry.space_group_name_H-M   'P 1'
#
loop_
_entity.id
_entity.type
_entity.pdbx_description
1 polymer ?
#
loop_
_entity_poly.entity_id
_entity_poly.type
_entity_poly.pdbx_seq_one_letter_code
_entity_poly.pdbx_strand_id
1 'polypeptide(L)'
;MPAPAWRLNRNELAKIQRLIKNEDECWIWQGPQTPNGYGKHKSGPGKTDRVIHRIVWEHYNDRPVTEKLQLDHLCRNRLCCNPDHFEEVTGSENTIRQDHANRRKTTCPSGHEYTEENTRTTPKGKRVCRECDKKRKRVTELPIIGTASLDDVASTPRND
;
A
#
# COMPACT_ATOMS: atom_id res chain seq x y z
N MET A 1 -34.30 3.60 -18.86
CA MET A 1 -33.09 2.80 -18.64
C MET A 1 -32.81 2.75 -17.14
N PRO A 2 -32.38 1.61 -16.57
CA PRO A 2 -31.98 1.57 -15.15
C PRO A 2 -30.80 2.53 -14.91
N ALA A 3 -30.78 3.17 -13.73
CA ALA A 3 -29.67 4.03 -13.34
C ALA A 3 -28.35 3.24 -13.31
N PRO A 4 -27.23 3.82 -13.72
CA PRO A 4 -25.94 3.12 -13.69
C PRO A 4 -25.54 2.73 -12.26
N ALA A 5 -24.82 1.64 -12.12
CA ALA A 5 -24.47 1.03 -10.83
C ALA A 5 -23.68 1.94 -9.87
N TRP A 6 -23.04 2.99 -10.38
CA TRP A 6 -22.31 3.98 -9.59
C TRP A 6 -23.20 5.11 -9.05
N ARG A 7 -24.41 5.30 -9.58
CA ARG A 7 -25.31 6.38 -9.16
C ARG A 7 -26.14 5.95 -7.95
N LEU A 8 -26.01 6.69 -6.85
CA LEU A 8 -26.82 6.48 -5.65
C LEU A 8 -28.26 6.91 -5.89
N ASN A 9 -29.21 6.14 -5.39
CA ASN A 9 -30.58 6.60 -5.28
C ASN A 9 -30.75 7.54 -4.07
N ARG A 10 -31.88 8.27 -4.01
CA ARG A 10 -32.14 9.25 -2.94
C ARG A 10 -32.03 8.66 -1.53
N ASN A 11 -32.50 7.44 -1.33
CA ASN A 11 -32.48 6.78 -0.02
C ASN A 11 -31.07 6.36 0.40
N GLU A 12 -30.23 5.90 -0.54
CA GLU A 12 -28.84 5.56 -0.29
C GLU A 12 -28.02 6.81 0.02
N LEU A 13 -28.24 7.88 -0.75
CA LEU A 13 -27.56 9.17 -0.51
C LEU A 13 -27.92 9.71 0.88
N ALA A 14 -29.20 9.72 1.28
CA ALA A 14 -29.62 10.18 2.60
C ALA A 14 -29.01 9.34 3.74
N LYS A 15 -28.85 8.03 3.55
CA LYS A 15 -28.15 7.18 4.56
C LYS A 15 -26.68 7.53 4.66
N ILE A 16 -26.02 7.75 3.55
CA ILE A 16 -24.60 8.13 3.51
C ILE A 16 -24.41 9.50 4.20
N GLN A 17 -25.23 10.49 3.85
CA GLN A 17 -25.16 11.84 4.44
C GLN A 17 -25.33 11.84 5.96
N ARG A 18 -26.18 10.96 6.53
CA ARG A 18 -26.35 10.82 7.99
C ARG A 18 -25.09 10.28 8.70
N LEU A 19 -24.21 9.60 7.99
CA LEU A 19 -22.97 9.04 8.50
C LEU A 19 -21.74 9.88 8.14
N ILE A 20 -21.95 11.12 7.68
CA ILE A 20 -20.88 12.07 7.40
C ILE A 20 -20.90 13.17 8.47
N LYS A 21 -19.76 13.45 9.05
CA LYS A 21 -19.51 14.62 9.91
C LYS A 21 -18.56 15.56 9.19
N ASN A 22 -18.93 16.84 9.12
CA ASN A 22 -18.06 17.86 8.53
C ASN A 22 -17.05 18.33 9.58
N GLU A 23 -15.77 18.20 9.28
CA GLU A 23 -14.64 18.63 10.10
C GLU A 23 -13.59 19.26 9.18
N ASP A 24 -13.22 20.51 9.41
CA ASP A 24 -12.16 21.21 8.67
C ASP A 24 -12.20 20.98 7.13
N GLU A 25 -13.34 21.27 6.52
CA GLU A 25 -13.63 21.05 5.08
C GLU A 25 -13.70 19.58 4.66
N CYS A 26 -13.30 18.62 5.51
CA CYS A 26 -13.43 17.20 5.25
C CYS A 26 -14.83 16.67 5.61
N TRP A 27 -15.34 15.79 4.77
CA TRP A 27 -16.54 15.00 5.04
C TRP A 27 -16.14 13.66 5.66
N ILE A 28 -16.08 13.59 6.98
CA ILE A 28 -15.55 12.44 7.70
C ILE A 28 -16.61 11.35 7.84
N TRP A 29 -16.32 10.19 7.27
CA TRP A 29 -17.15 9.00 7.36
C TRP A 29 -17.18 8.41 8.78
N GLN A 30 -18.38 8.25 9.34
CA GLN A 30 -18.62 7.69 10.68
C GLN A 30 -19.09 6.23 10.65
N GLY A 31 -19.21 5.64 9.47
CA GLY A 31 -19.68 4.25 9.28
C GLY A 31 -18.55 3.20 9.32
N PRO A 32 -18.85 1.97 8.90
CA PRO A 32 -17.88 0.87 8.87
C PRO A 32 -16.63 1.20 8.06
N GLN A 33 -15.49 0.58 8.46
CA GLN A 33 -14.19 0.77 7.83
C GLN A 33 -13.64 -0.56 7.31
N THR A 34 -12.72 -0.47 6.36
CA THR A 34 -11.88 -1.58 5.93
C THR A 34 -10.72 -1.80 6.91
N PRO A 35 -10.04 -2.96 6.92
CA PRO A 35 -8.84 -3.16 7.74
C PRO A 35 -7.73 -2.13 7.52
N ASN A 36 -7.70 -1.52 6.32
CA ASN A 36 -6.73 -0.48 5.96
C ASN A 36 -7.17 0.94 6.36
N GLY A 37 -8.27 1.09 7.13
CA GLY A 37 -8.75 2.36 7.63
C GLY A 37 -9.54 3.22 6.63
N TYR A 38 -9.94 2.69 5.48
CA TYR A 38 -10.84 3.39 4.57
C TYR A 38 -12.30 3.15 4.93
N GLY A 39 -13.13 4.17 4.81
CA GLY A 39 -14.58 4.02 4.96
C GLY A 39 -15.16 3.07 3.90
N LYS A 40 -16.10 2.21 4.30
CA LYS A 40 -16.80 1.29 3.39
C LYS A 40 -18.31 1.38 3.54
N HIS A 41 -19.02 1.11 2.43
CA HIS A 41 -20.47 1.06 2.40
C HIS A 41 -20.93 0.01 1.38
N LYS A 42 -22.06 -0.64 1.66
CA LYS A 42 -22.69 -1.56 0.72
C LYS A 42 -23.59 -0.80 -0.25
N SER A 43 -23.25 -0.80 -1.53
CA SER A 43 -24.00 -0.08 -2.55
C SER A 43 -24.04 -0.86 -3.88
N GLY A 44 -24.96 -0.45 -4.75
CA GLY A 44 -25.10 -1.01 -6.08
C GLY A 44 -25.86 -2.35 -6.14
N PRO A 45 -25.98 -2.95 -7.33
CA PRO A 45 -26.59 -4.26 -7.53
C PRO A 45 -25.85 -5.33 -6.71
N GLY A 46 -26.60 -6.13 -5.93
CA GLY A 46 -26.02 -7.15 -5.05
C GLY A 46 -25.39 -6.62 -3.75
N LYS A 47 -25.43 -5.31 -3.48
CA LYS A 47 -24.94 -4.66 -2.25
C LYS A 47 -23.54 -5.13 -1.83
N THR A 48 -22.59 -5.03 -2.74
CA THR A 48 -21.19 -5.35 -2.46
C THR A 48 -20.51 -4.26 -1.63
N ASP A 49 -19.52 -4.65 -0.82
CA ASP A 49 -18.70 -3.69 -0.08
C ASP A 49 -17.85 -2.87 -1.06
N ARG A 50 -18.03 -1.56 -1.01
CA ARG A 50 -17.27 -0.59 -1.80
C ARG A 50 -16.71 0.49 -0.89
N VAL A 51 -15.59 1.08 -1.25
CA VAL A 51 -15.01 2.21 -0.49
C VAL A 51 -15.88 3.45 -0.65
N ILE A 52 -16.18 4.11 0.47
CA ILE A 52 -17.17 5.21 0.52
C ILE A 52 -16.75 6.41 -0.32
N HIS A 53 -15.48 6.81 -0.27
CA HIS A 53 -14.99 7.96 -1.02
C HIS A 53 -15.19 7.80 -2.53
N ARG A 54 -15.01 6.58 -3.08
CA ARG A 54 -15.26 6.30 -4.49
C ARG A 54 -16.76 6.40 -4.82
N ILE A 55 -17.63 5.88 -3.95
CA ILE A 55 -19.08 5.95 -4.14
C ILE A 55 -19.55 7.41 -4.18
N VAL A 56 -19.11 8.23 -3.22
CA VAL A 56 -19.49 9.63 -3.13
C VAL A 56 -18.93 10.42 -4.31
N TRP A 57 -17.65 10.24 -4.64
CA TRP A 57 -17.02 10.91 -5.77
C TRP A 57 -17.72 10.62 -7.11
N GLU A 58 -18.00 9.34 -7.39
CA GLU A 58 -18.70 8.92 -8.61
C GLU A 58 -20.11 9.53 -8.70
N HIS A 59 -20.81 9.61 -7.56
CA HIS A 59 -22.15 10.21 -7.52
C HIS A 59 -22.12 11.71 -7.81
N TYR A 60 -21.20 12.46 -7.20
CA TYR A 60 -21.11 13.92 -7.36
C TYR A 60 -20.53 14.33 -8.71
N ASN A 61 -19.63 13.55 -9.29
CA ASN A 61 -19.07 13.80 -10.60
C ASN A 61 -19.93 13.24 -11.76
N ASP A 62 -21.04 12.58 -11.45
CA ASP A 62 -21.97 11.96 -12.42
C ASP A 62 -21.29 11.02 -13.43
N ARG A 63 -20.20 10.37 -13.03
CA ARG A 63 -19.43 9.41 -13.81
C ARG A 63 -18.63 8.44 -12.92
N PRO A 64 -18.29 7.23 -13.41
CA PRO A 64 -17.37 6.35 -12.71
C PRO A 64 -15.95 6.91 -12.71
N VAL A 65 -15.12 6.48 -11.75
CA VAL A 65 -13.67 6.71 -11.77
C VAL A 65 -13.12 6.12 -13.06
N THR A 66 -12.25 6.86 -13.74
CA THR A 66 -11.62 6.43 -15.00
C THR A 66 -10.89 5.10 -14.83
N GLU A 67 -11.02 4.22 -15.80
CA GLU A 67 -10.38 2.90 -15.77
C GLU A 67 -8.85 3.06 -15.59
N LYS A 68 -8.26 2.20 -14.73
CA LYS A 68 -6.84 2.19 -14.35
C LYS A 68 -6.38 3.38 -13.51
N LEU A 69 -7.24 4.38 -13.23
CA LEU A 69 -6.94 5.44 -12.29
C LEU A 69 -7.43 5.12 -10.88
N GLN A 70 -6.82 5.77 -9.90
CA GLN A 70 -7.14 5.70 -8.48
C GLN A 70 -7.47 7.10 -7.98
N LEU A 71 -8.31 7.19 -6.94
CA LEU A 71 -8.55 8.44 -6.23
C LEU A 71 -7.49 8.62 -5.14
N ASP A 72 -6.66 9.65 -5.27
CA ASP A 72 -5.71 10.08 -4.23
C ASP A 72 -6.38 11.09 -3.30
N HIS A 73 -6.21 10.92 -1.98
CA HIS A 73 -6.70 11.86 -0.97
C HIS A 73 -5.73 13.05 -0.85
N LEU A 74 -6.09 14.20 -1.35
CA LEU A 74 -5.30 15.42 -1.22
C LEU A 74 -5.14 15.83 0.26
N CYS A 75 -6.20 15.66 1.06
CA CYS A 75 -6.20 15.93 2.50
C CYS A 75 -5.51 14.84 3.36
N ARG A 76 -5.05 13.74 2.77
CA ARG A 76 -4.40 12.59 3.43
C ARG A 76 -5.24 11.89 4.51
N ASN A 77 -6.52 12.20 4.64
CA ASN A 77 -7.44 11.58 5.57
C ASN A 77 -8.24 10.45 4.88
N ARG A 78 -7.99 9.20 5.27
CA ARG A 78 -8.61 7.99 4.67
C ARG A 78 -10.12 7.89 4.89
N LEU A 79 -10.66 8.61 5.87
CA LEU A 79 -12.10 8.66 6.15
C LEU A 79 -12.80 9.82 5.46
N CYS A 80 -12.06 10.74 4.84
CA CYS A 80 -12.67 11.81 4.07
C CYS A 80 -13.37 11.24 2.84
N CYS A 81 -14.56 11.75 2.54
CA CYS A 81 -15.31 11.45 1.33
C CYS A 81 -15.82 12.73 0.62
N ASN A 82 -15.23 13.90 0.93
CA ASN A 82 -15.50 15.12 0.20
C ASN A 82 -14.97 15.00 -1.24
N PRO A 83 -15.82 15.11 -2.28
CA PRO A 83 -15.40 14.95 -3.68
C PRO A 83 -14.26 15.88 -4.11
N ASP A 84 -14.21 17.10 -3.58
CA ASP A 84 -13.21 18.11 -3.91
C ASP A 84 -11.80 17.79 -3.35
N HIS A 85 -11.72 16.82 -2.44
CA HIS A 85 -10.47 16.37 -1.84
C HIS A 85 -9.82 15.18 -2.55
N PHE A 86 -10.27 14.87 -3.79
CA PHE A 86 -9.74 13.75 -4.56
C PHE A 86 -9.24 14.19 -5.92
N GLU A 87 -8.18 13.53 -6.34
CA GLU A 87 -7.67 13.62 -7.70
C GLU A 87 -7.54 12.22 -8.30
N GLU A 88 -7.93 12.07 -9.57
CA GLU A 88 -7.70 10.84 -10.33
C GLU A 88 -6.24 10.78 -10.77
N VAL A 89 -5.51 9.79 -10.29
CA VAL A 89 -4.08 9.60 -10.57
C VAL A 89 -3.79 8.16 -10.96
N THR A 90 -2.67 7.93 -11.63
CA THR A 90 -2.18 6.57 -11.85
C THR A 90 -1.72 5.92 -10.53
N GLY A 91 -1.71 4.58 -10.47
CA GLY A 91 -1.19 3.86 -9.30
C GLY A 91 0.28 4.22 -8.99
N SER A 92 1.08 4.51 -10.01
CA SER A 92 2.47 4.96 -9.85
C SER A 92 2.55 6.34 -9.20
N GLU A 93 1.77 7.30 -9.68
CA GLU A 93 1.71 8.65 -9.11
C GLU A 93 1.19 8.62 -7.69
N ASN A 94 0.11 7.88 -7.42
CA ASN A 94 -0.43 7.71 -6.08
C ASN A 94 0.64 7.15 -5.11
N THR A 95 1.41 6.15 -5.54
CA THR A 95 2.51 5.61 -4.75
C THR A 95 3.63 6.64 -4.52
N ILE A 96 3.94 7.47 -5.52
CA ILE A 96 4.94 8.53 -5.40
C ILE A 96 4.48 9.62 -4.43
N ARG A 97 3.21 10.00 -4.47
CA ARG A 97 2.61 11.02 -3.59
C ARG A 97 2.42 10.55 -2.14
N GLN A 98 2.33 9.23 -1.92
CA GLN A 98 2.24 8.68 -0.56
C GLN A 98 3.57 8.90 0.17
N ASP A 99 3.48 9.53 1.35
CA ASP A 99 4.61 9.71 2.24
C ASP A 99 4.90 8.39 3.00
N HIS A 100 5.54 7.47 2.30
CA HIS A 100 5.93 6.21 2.90
C HIS A 100 7.02 6.41 3.97
N ALA A 101 6.82 5.82 5.15
CA ALA A 101 7.81 5.79 6.22
C ALA A 101 9.22 5.37 5.71
N ASN A 102 9.31 4.54 4.67
CA ASN A 102 10.58 4.16 4.04
C ASN A 102 11.28 5.31 3.29
N ARG A 103 10.58 6.36 2.86
CA ARG A 103 11.20 7.55 2.26
C ARG A 103 11.83 8.46 3.30
N ARG A 104 11.25 8.53 4.50
CA ARG A 104 11.76 9.32 5.62
C ARG A 104 12.97 8.69 6.31
N LYS A 105 13.20 7.37 6.14
CA LYS A 105 14.33 6.70 6.75
C LYS A 105 15.64 7.25 6.20
N THR A 106 16.45 7.75 7.08
CA THR A 106 17.81 8.22 6.79
C THR A 106 18.84 7.08 6.82
N THR A 107 18.51 5.97 7.46
CA THR A 107 19.38 4.79 7.59
C THR A 107 18.70 3.51 7.08
N CYS A 108 19.51 2.54 6.64
CA CYS A 108 19.06 1.19 6.32
C CYS A 108 18.82 0.36 7.60
N PRO A 109 18.20 -0.84 7.53
CA PRO A 109 17.98 -1.70 8.69
C PRO A 109 19.26 -2.11 9.44
N SER A 110 20.43 -2.04 8.79
CA SER A 110 21.74 -2.30 9.40
C SER A 110 22.43 -1.03 9.92
N GLY A 111 21.73 0.12 9.97
CA GLY A 111 22.24 1.37 10.53
C GLY A 111 23.08 2.22 9.58
N HIS A 112 23.40 1.79 8.35
CA HIS A 112 24.15 2.61 7.41
C HIS A 112 23.30 3.75 6.87
N GLU A 113 23.87 4.97 6.80
CA GLU A 113 23.17 6.13 6.26
C GLU A 113 22.90 5.99 4.76
N TYR A 114 21.76 6.52 4.34
CA TYR A 114 21.38 6.66 2.93
C TYR A 114 21.95 7.98 2.37
N THR A 115 23.27 8.07 2.25
CA THR A 115 23.94 9.16 1.51
C THR A 115 23.81 8.91 0.01
N GLU A 116 24.07 9.92 -0.81
CA GLU A 116 24.07 9.79 -2.27
C GLU A 116 25.04 8.71 -2.74
N GLU A 117 26.23 8.63 -2.15
CA GLU A 117 27.26 7.64 -2.48
C GLU A 117 26.87 6.23 -2.04
N ASN A 118 26.23 6.10 -0.87
CA ASN A 118 25.83 4.80 -0.31
C ASN A 118 24.45 4.31 -0.78
N THR A 119 23.73 5.13 -1.53
CA THR A 119 22.37 4.79 -2.01
C THR A 119 22.40 4.46 -3.49
N ARG A 120 21.74 3.36 -3.86
CA ARG A 120 21.39 3.00 -5.23
C ARG A 120 19.87 2.86 -5.35
N THR A 121 19.28 3.45 -6.35
CA THR A 121 17.86 3.27 -6.67
C THR A 121 17.70 2.21 -7.76
N THR A 122 16.84 1.24 -7.53
CA THR A 122 16.49 0.22 -8.53
C THR A 122 15.55 0.83 -9.59
N PRO A 123 15.41 0.20 -10.79
CA PRO A 123 14.44 0.64 -11.80
C PRO A 123 12.99 0.74 -11.29
N LYS A 124 12.65 -0.01 -10.24
CA LYS A 124 11.35 0.04 -9.55
C LYS A 124 11.26 1.10 -8.45
N GLY A 125 12.22 2.04 -8.35
CA GLY A 125 12.24 3.11 -7.37
C GLY A 125 12.63 2.72 -5.94
N LYS A 126 13.07 1.47 -5.69
CA LYS A 126 13.49 1.01 -4.35
C LYS A 126 14.92 1.45 -4.05
N ARG A 127 15.14 2.08 -2.89
CA ARG A 127 16.49 2.40 -2.38
C ARG A 127 17.18 1.13 -1.85
N VAL A 128 18.44 0.97 -2.20
CA VAL A 128 19.32 -0.12 -1.77
C VAL A 128 20.60 0.46 -1.20
N CYS A 129 20.97 0.05 0.02
CA CYS A 129 22.23 0.41 0.66
C CYS A 129 23.39 -0.33 -0.02
N ARG A 130 24.35 0.39 -0.57
CA ARG A 130 25.51 -0.19 -1.28
C ARG A 130 26.43 -1.00 -0.36
N GLU A 131 26.61 -0.58 0.89
CA GLU A 131 27.40 -1.33 1.88
C GLU A 131 26.78 -2.68 2.21
N CYS A 132 25.45 -2.72 2.47
CA CYS A 132 24.74 -3.99 2.66
C CYS A 132 24.79 -4.89 1.42
N ASP A 133 24.70 -4.30 0.23
CA ASP A 133 24.77 -5.04 -1.04
C ASP A 133 26.16 -5.67 -1.26
N LYS A 134 27.24 -4.91 -0.96
CA LYS A 134 28.63 -5.42 -0.98
C LYS A 134 28.83 -6.57 0.01
N LYS A 135 28.36 -6.42 1.27
CA LYS A 135 28.47 -7.48 2.28
C LYS A 135 27.75 -8.76 1.83
N ARG A 136 26.54 -8.65 1.28
CA ARG A 136 25.75 -9.78 0.79
C ARG A 136 26.46 -10.50 -0.37
N LYS A 137 27.02 -9.77 -1.34
CA LYS A 137 27.79 -10.35 -2.46
C LYS A 137 29.03 -11.11 -1.98
N ARG A 138 29.78 -10.55 -1.02
CA ARG A 138 30.95 -11.22 -0.43
C ARG A 138 30.60 -12.56 0.20
N VAL A 139 29.47 -12.65 0.89
CA VAL A 139 29.01 -13.93 1.51
C VAL A 139 28.67 -14.98 0.46
N THR A 140 28.11 -14.59 -0.68
CA THR A 140 27.81 -15.52 -1.78
C THR A 140 29.02 -15.95 -2.60
N GLU A 141 30.14 -15.19 -2.51
CA GLU A 141 31.41 -15.50 -3.21
C GLU A 141 32.37 -16.35 -2.39
N LEU A 142 32.05 -16.61 -1.08
CA LEU A 142 32.86 -17.53 -0.28
C LEU A 142 32.68 -18.96 -0.82
N PRO A 143 33.79 -19.72 -1.08
CA PRO A 143 33.67 -21.11 -1.47
C PRO A 143 32.93 -21.88 -0.39
N ILE A 144 31.97 -22.71 -0.79
CA ILE A 144 31.34 -23.66 0.11
C ILE A 144 32.44 -24.60 0.57
N ILE A 145 32.93 -24.42 1.81
CA ILE A 145 33.85 -25.38 2.43
C ILE A 145 33.06 -26.69 2.52
N GLY A 146 33.49 -27.68 1.74
CA GLY A 146 32.83 -28.95 1.60
C GLY A 146 32.49 -29.55 2.96
N THR A 147 31.28 -30.04 3.09
CA THR A 147 30.89 -30.96 4.16
C THR A 147 31.86 -32.13 4.14
N ALA A 148 32.73 -32.18 5.15
CA ALA A 148 33.56 -33.36 5.38
C ALA A 148 32.61 -34.55 5.52
N SER A 149 32.83 -35.55 4.67
CA SER A 149 32.09 -36.79 4.68
C SER A 149 32.34 -37.49 6.04
N LEU A 150 31.26 -37.81 6.75
CA LEU A 150 31.30 -38.52 8.02
C LEU A 150 31.56 -40.04 7.86
N ASP A 151 32.27 -40.47 6.80
CA ASP A 151 32.44 -41.87 6.46
C ASP A 151 33.76 -42.51 6.93
N ASP A 152 34.54 -41.83 7.81
CA ASP A 152 35.82 -42.35 8.30
C ASP A 152 35.86 -42.61 9.84
N VAL A 153 34.83 -43.23 10.39
CA VAL A 153 34.92 -43.78 11.76
C VAL A 153 34.37 -45.20 11.78
N ALA A 154 35.10 -46.10 11.17
CA ALA A 154 34.85 -47.54 11.42
C ALA A 154 36.17 -48.33 11.22
N SER A 155 36.98 -48.44 12.27
CA SER A 155 37.87 -49.63 12.48
C SER A 155 38.72 -49.41 13.72
N THR A 156 38.20 -49.70 14.88
CA THR A 156 39.02 -50.08 16.04
C THR A 156 38.99 -51.62 16.17
N PRO A 157 40.12 -52.31 16.08
CA PRO A 157 40.16 -53.75 16.38
C PRO A 157 40.01 -53.97 17.89
N ARG A 158 39.15 -54.93 18.27
CA ARG A 158 39.05 -55.47 19.65
C ARG A 158 40.25 -56.34 19.82
N ASN A 159 41.05 -56.08 20.87
CA ASN A 159 42.00 -57.00 21.41
C ASN A 159 41.30 -57.82 22.53
N ASP A 160 41.48 -59.13 22.46
CA ASP A 160 41.17 -60.15 23.47
C ASP A 160 41.94 -59.95 24.77
#